data_4a9ed6f163b296de4db0501f088673e5
#
_entry.id   4a9ed6f163b296de4db0501f088673e5
#
_cell.length_a   1.000
_cell.length_b   1.000
_cell.length_c   1.000
_cell.angle_alpha   90.00
_cell.angle_beta   90.00
_cell.angle_gamma   90.00
#
_symmetry.space_group_name_H-M   'P 1'
#
loop_
_entity.id
_entity.type
_entity.pdbx_description
1 polymer ?
#
loop_
_entity_poly.entity_id
_entity_poly.type
_entity_poly.pdbx_seq_one_letter_code
_entity_poly.pdbx_strand_id
1 'polypeptide(L)'
;MKNFTIQALINFQWLDIAELQILQPEKGAASLCELEYDLNYAIQHLDKMDEYACSLSLPIHLLVKHESKKWFGFLDDIVPSGAARRYWLRYLGLNHLSHAEQDTILLEKGTIAPVGNLRIKEAVPLKDPKSTLHLRQFTVTDVVNRHAEFLEYAQQMGAISGGATGAGGEAPKLLIRLSDDEKVWIDTYQENFTQPDQHYLVKFPRGSRSELDCNILRAEYYYYHELHSLGFNTIDINQMRLIEGNSYPSLWLPRFDVQWTNQEWSRFGLESVYSVLNKPAGSHLNHFEVIEQMCNLLKKVDSQHFVCEWLQRDLLNIIFGNSDNHG
;
A
#
# COMPACT_ATOMS: atom_id res chain seq x y z
N MET A 1 7.42 24.70 -7.96
CA MET A 1 6.10 24.31 -7.48
C MET A 1 5.52 23.25 -8.43
N LYS A 2 4.91 22.19 -7.90
CA LYS A 2 4.28 21.11 -8.66
C LYS A 2 2.94 20.75 -8.03
N ASN A 3 1.92 20.57 -8.84
CA ASN A 3 0.57 20.26 -8.39
C ASN A 3 0.24 18.80 -8.73
N PHE A 4 -0.49 18.15 -7.85
CA PHE A 4 -1.02 16.81 -8.01
C PHE A 4 -2.48 16.75 -7.58
N THR A 5 -3.24 15.89 -8.24
CA THR A 5 -4.61 15.59 -7.84
C THR A 5 -4.63 14.30 -7.04
N ILE A 6 -5.11 14.36 -5.80
CA ILE A 6 -5.38 13.17 -5.00
C ILE A 6 -6.74 12.61 -5.40
N GLN A 7 -6.78 11.32 -5.71
CA GLN A 7 -8.02 10.59 -5.92
C GLN A 7 -8.26 9.60 -4.79
N ALA A 8 -9.52 9.48 -4.38
CA ALA A 8 -9.97 8.40 -3.50
C ALA A 8 -10.99 7.52 -4.23
N LEU A 9 -10.92 6.22 -3.96
CA LEU A 9 -11.93 5.27 -4.39
C LEU A 9 -13.09 5.26 -3.40
N ILE A 10 -14.21 5.84 -3.82
CA ILE A 10 -15.43 5.96 -3.02
C ILE A 10 -16.59 5.39 -3.85
N ASN A 11 -17.35 4.48 -3.30
CA ASN A 11 -18.51 3.86 -3.97
C ASN A 11 -18.18 3.41 -5.41
N PHE A 12 -17.08 2.65 -5.55
CA PHE A 12 -16.61 2.07 -6.83
C PHE A 12 -16.21 3.11 -7.90
N GLN A 13 -15.94 4.33 -7.49
CA GLN A 13 -15.50 5.41 -8.39
C GLN A 13 -14.27 6.12 -7.86
N TRP A 14 -13.33 6.41 -8.73
CA TRP A 14 -12.19 7.27 -8.43
C TRP A 14 -12.61 8.72 -8.54
N LEU A 15 -12.72 9.38 -7.39
CA LEU A 15 -13.10 10.80 -7.28
C LEU A 15 -11.88 11.66 -7.04
N ASP A 16 -11.80 12.80 -7.72
CA ASP A 16 -10.83 13.85 -7.41
C ASP A 16 -11.25 14.50 -6.09
N ILE A 17 -10.46 14.31 -5.02
CA ILE A 17 -10.87 14.73 -3.68
C ILE A 17 -10.08 15.91 -3.13
N ALA A 18 -8.84 16.09 -3.57
CA ALA A 18 -7.98 17.18 -3.10
C ALA A 18 -6.90 17.55 -4.12
N GLU A 19 -6.45 18.79 -4.06
CA GLU A 19 -5.25 19.28 -4.73
C GLU A 19 -4.09 19.31 -3.73
N LEU A 20 -2.96 18.73 -4.11
CA LEU A 20 -1.71 18.75 -3.39
C LEU A 20 -0.70 19.62 -4.12
N GLN A 21 -0.18 20.64 -3.46
CA GLN A 21 0.86 21.51 -3.99
C GLN A 21 2.20 21.23 -3.29
N ILE A 22 3.21 20.83 -4.04
CA ILE A 22 4.60 20.71 -3.59
C ILE A 22 5.33 21.97 -3.99
N LEU A 23 5.67 22.81 -3.01
CA LEU A 23 6.20 24.16 -3.28
C LEU A 23 7.65 24.14 -3.74
N GLN A 24 8.44 23.17 -3.29
CA GLN A 24 9.87 23.01 -3.59
C GLN A 24 10.17 21.57 -4.03
N PRO A 25 9.74 21.16 -5.24
CA PRO A 25 9.82 19.76 -5.68
C PRO A 25 11.22 19.17 -5.68
N GLU A 26 12.25 20.02 -5.80
CA GLU A 26 13.66 19.64 -5.71
C GLU A 26 14.10 19.20 -4.30
N LYS A 27 13.29 19.47 -3.28
CA LYS A 27 13.52 19.03 -1.90
C LYS A 27 12.83 17.69 -1.57
N GLY A 28 12.06 17.14 -2.49
CA GLY A 28 11.35 15.86 -2.29
C GLY A 28 10.48 15.88 -1.04
N ALA A 29 10.59 14.85 -0.20
CA ALA A 29 9.81 14.71 1.03
C ALA A 29 10.07 15.84 2.06
N ALA A 30 11.15 16.61 1.94
CA ALA A 30 11.42 17.78 2.78
C ALA A 30 10.81 19.07 2.25
N SER A 31 10.03 19.02 1.16
CA SER A 31 9.34 20.19 0.61
C SER A 31 8.20 20.65 1.50
N LEU A 32 8.02 21.96 1.55
CA LEU A 32 6.76 22.56 2.02
C LEU A 32 5.63 22.07 1.11
N CYS A 33 4.49 21.70 1.69
CA CYS A 33 3.32 21.23 0.97
C CYS A 33 2.05 21.90 1.47
N GLU A 34 1.11 22.09 0.56
CA GLU A 34 -0.25 22.53 0.83
C GLU A 34 -1.21 21.49 0.26
N LEU A 35 -2.30 21.21 0.99
CA LEU A 35 -3.39 20.35 0.55
C LEU A 35 -4.72 21.05 0.77
N GLU A 36 -5.53 21.11 -0.26
CA GLU A 36 -6.89 21.68 -0.21
C GLU A 36 -7.87 20.68 -0.80
N TYR A 37 -8.92 20.36 -0.05
CA TYR A 37 -9.98 19.49 -0.57
C TYR A 37 -10.80 20.20 -1.65
N ASP A 38 -11.23 19.45 -2.69
CA ASP A 38 -12.17 19.97 -3.68
C ASP A 38 -13.43 20.50 -2.99
N LEU A 39 -13.91 21.66 -3.39
CA LEU A 39 -15.01 22.33 -2.72
C LEU A 39 -16.29 21.49 -2.73
N ASN A 40 -16.65 20.89 -3.87
CA ASN A 40 -17.87 20.09 -3.97
C ASN A 40 -17.77 18.81 -3.15
N TYR A 41 -16.59 18.20 -3.16
CA TYR A 41 -16.29 17.04 -2.32
C TYR A 41 -16.37 17.39 -0.84
N ALA A 42 -15.77 18.51 -0.43
CA ALA A 42 -15.76 18.95 0.96
C ALA A 42 -17.16 19.29 1.48
N ILE A 43 -18.05 19.86 0.64
CA ILE A 43 -19.45 20.11 1.01
C ILE A 43 -20.19 18.80 1.33
N GLN A 44 -19.92 17.73 0.57
CA GLN A 44 -20.59 16.43 0.74
C GLN A 44 -20.06 15.62 1.93
N HIS A 45 -18.80 15.84 2.30
CA HIS A 45 -18.08 15.03 3.30
C HIS A 45 -17.50 15.86 4.45
N LEU A 46 -18.14 16.98 4.79
CA LEU A 46 -17.68 17.90 5.83
C LEU A 46 -17.43 17.17 7.16
N ASP A 47 -16.32 17.52 7.80
CA ASP A 47 -15.87 16.98 9.09
C ASP A 47 -15.60 15.46 9.12
N LYS A 48 -15.51 14.81 7.94
CA LYS A 48 -15.09 13.42 7.84
C LYS A 48 -13.57 13.29 8.05
N MET A 49 -13.18 12.22 8.73
CA MET A 49 -11.79 11.86 9.07
C MET A 49 -11.55 10.36 8.82
N ASP A 50 -12.43 9.72 8.09
CA ASP A 50 -12.43 8.28 7.81
C ASP A 50 -11.93 8.01 6.37
N GLU A 51 -12.47 6.99 5.71
CA GLU A 51 -12.13 6.58 4.33
C GLU A 51 -12.35 7.68 3.29
N TYR A 52 -13.02 8.77 3.63
CA TYR A 52 -13.24 9.92 2.77
C TYR A 52 -12.09 10.92 2.78
N ALA A 53 -11.29 10.95 3.85
CA ALA A 53 -10.18 11.89 4.00
C ALA A 53 -8.86 11.33 3.47
N CYS A 54 -7.92 12.23 3.13
CA CYS A 54 -6.56 11.83 2.72
C CYS A 54 -5.76 11.19 3.87
N SER A 55 -6.12 11.52 5.11
CA SER A 55 -5.49 11.03 6.34
C SER A 55 -6.44 11.26 7.51
N LEU A 56 -6.34 10.41 8.54
CA LEU A 56 -7.03 10.63 9.82
C LEU A 56 -6.63 11.96 10.50
N SER A 57 -5.45 12.47 10.18
CA SER A 57 -4.95 13.75 10.71
C SER A 57 -5.32 14.97 9.85
N LEU A 58 -5.99 14.78 8.71
CA LEU A 58 -6.36 15.82 7.76
C LEU A 58 -7.88 15.83 7.52
N PRO A 59 -8.67 16.29 8.52
CA PRO A 59 -10.12 16.31 8.38
C PRO A 59 -10.57 17.20 7.22
N ILE A 60 -11.71 16.84 6.61
CA ILE A 60 -12.27 17.58 5.48
C ILE A 60 -12.94 18.85 6.00
N HIS A 61 -12.41 20.00 5.62
CA HIS A 61 -12.95 21.30 5.94
C HIS A 61 -13.18 22.14 4.68
N LEU A 62 -14.15 23.07 4.75
CA LEU A 62 -14.45 23.97 3.64
C LEU A 62 -13.44 25.12 3.61
N LEU A 63 -12.85 25.36 2.41
CA LEU A 63 -11.96 26.50 2.16
C LEU A 63 -10.76 26.59 3.13
N VAL A 64 -10.31 25.44 3.62
CA VAL A 64 -9.14 25.35 4.51
C VAL A 64 -8.02 24.65 3.78
N LYS A 65 -6.86 25.31 3.74
CA LYS A 65 -5.62 24.70 3.32
C LYS A 65 -4.92 24.07 4.51
N HIS A 66 -4.62 22.78 4.40
CA HIS A 66 -3.69 22.13 5.29
C HIS A 66 -2.27 22.43 4.82
N GLU A 67 -1.44 22.95 5.71
CA GLU A 67 -0.04 23.28 5.41
C GLU A 67 0.90 22.36 6.18
N SER A 68 1.99 21.94 5.54
CA SER A 68 3.03 21.15 6.18
C SER A 68 4.42 21.63 5.77
N LYS A 69 5.36 21.61 6.73
CA LYS A 69 6.77 21.93 6.49
C LYS A 69 7.55 20.81 5.78
N LYS A 70 6.93 19.68 5.57
CA LYS A 70 7.40 18.52 4.82
C LYS A 70 6.21 17.84 4.14
N TRP A 71 6.41 16.77 3.39
CA TRP A 71 5.31 15.97 2.88
C TRP A 71 4.36 15.55 3.98
N PHE A 72 3.07 15.47 3.63
CA PHE A 72 2.08 14.81 4.47
C PHE A 72 2.40 13.32 4.57
N GLY A 73 2.26 12.75 5.76
CA GLY A 73 2.68 11.39 6.05
C GLY A 73 2.06 10.33 5.12
N PHE A 74 0.79 10.49 4.73
CA PHE A 74 0.11 9.53 3.84
C PHE A 74 0.78 9.38 2.46
N LEU A 75 1.58 10.35 2.03
CA LEU A 75 2.34 10.24 0.78
C LEU A 75 3.46 9.20 0.89
N ASP A 76 4.04 9.03 2.08
CA ASP A 76 5.05 7.99 2.33
C ASP A 76 4.45 6.59 2.23
N ASP A 77 3.13 6.44 2.50
CA ASP A 77 2.42 5.17 2.41
C ASP A 77 2.12 4.75 0.97
N ILE A 78 2.03 5.69 0.03
CA ILE A 78 1.71 5.41 -1.38
C ILE A 78 2.92 5.48 -2.32
N VAL A 79 3.98 6.20 -1.94
CA VAL A 79 5.21 6.30 -2.74
C VAL A 79 6.02 5.00 -2.66
N PRO A 80 6.61 4.53 -3.77
CA PRO A 80 7.49 3.37 -3.75
C PRO A 80 8.64 3.50 -2.75
N SER A 81 8.78 2.53 -1.86
CA SER A 81 9.84 2.45 -0.84
C SER A 81 10.60 1.12 -0.92
N GLY A 82 11.73 0.99 -0.26
CA GLY A 82 12.52 -0.24 -0.17
C GLY A 82 12.84 -0.88 -1.52
N ALA A 83 12.49 -2.15 -1.70
CA ALA A 83 12.73 -2.90 -2.94
C ALA A 83 11.98 -2.31 -4.15
N ALA A 84 10.75 -1.82 -3.94
CA ALA A 84 9.96 -1.18 -4.99
C ALA A 84 10.62 0.12 -5.47
N ARG A 85 11.13 0.95 -4.54
CA ARG A 85 11.88 2.17 -4.91
C ARG A 85 13.09 1.84 -5.78
N ARG A 86 13.93 0.90 -5.36
CA ARG A 86 15.12 0.48 -6.14
C ARG A 86 14.75 -0.01 -7.54
N TYR A 87 13.62 -0.69 -7.66
CA TYR A 87 13.10 -1.14 -8.94
C TYR A 87 12.68 0.05 -9.82
N TRP A 88 11.82 0.94 -9.30
CA TRP A 88 11.32 2.10 -10.04
C TRP A 88 12.43 3.06 -10.47
N LEU A 89 13.45 3.27 -9.62
CA LEU A 89 14.61 4.10 -9.95
C LEU A 89 15.38 3.55 -11.16
N ARG A 90 15.56 2.23 -11.22
CA ARG A 90 16.20 1.58 -12.38
C ARG A 90 15.34 1.67 -13.63
N TYR A 91 14.06 1.39 -13.48
CA TYR A 91 13.09 1.41 -14.57
C TYR A 91 12.98 2.80 -15.22
N LEU A 92 12.91 3.85 -14.42
CA LEU A 92 12.81 5.23 -14.88
C LEU A 92 14.17 5.86 -15.17
N GLY A 93 15.29 5.16 -14.96
CA GLY A 93 16.63 5.69 -15.19
C GLY A 93 17.05 6.80 -14.23
N LEU A 94 16.53 6.83 -13.00
CA LEU A 94 16.66 7.94 -12.05
C LEU A 94 17.84 7.79 -11.08
N ASN A 95 18.70 6.79 -11.22
CA ASN A 95 19.80 6.54 -10.28
C ASN A 95 20.83 7.67 -10.20
N HIS A 96 20.85 8.55 -11.19
CA HIS A 96 21.78 9.70 -11.26
C HIS A 96 21.26 10.93 -10.50
N LEU A 97 20.00 10.95 -10.08
CA LEU A 97 19.38 12.04 -9.35
C LEU A 97 19.59 11.91 -7.84
N SER A 98 19.52 13.01 -7.13
CA SER A 98 19.48 13.01 -5.66
C SER A 98 18.22 12.32 -5.14
N HIS A 99 18.27 11.85 -3.89
CA HIS A 99 17.12 11.20 -3.25
C HIS A 99 15.87 12.11 -3.26
N ALA A 100 16.05 13.39 -3.02
CA ALA A 100 14.98 14.37 -3.00
C ALA A 100 14.31 14.57 -4.38
N GLU A 101 15.10 14.65 -5.44
CA GLU A 101 14.55 14.76 -6.81
C GLU A 101 13.82 13.49 -7.21
N GLN A 102 14.35 12.32 -6.80
CA GLN A 102 13.70 11.03 -7.02
C GLN A 102 12.31 10.95 -6.39
N ASP A 103 12.13 11.48 -5.16
CA ASP A 103 10.87 11.41 -4.42
C ASP A 103 9.72 12.02 -5.22
N THR A 104 9.87 13.23 -5.73
CA THR A 104 8.82 13.91 -6.50
C THR A 104 8.47 13.15 -7.79
N ILE A 105 9.49 12.57 -8.46
CA ILE A 105 9.25 11.78 -9.68
C ILE A 105 8.58 10.45 -9.35
N LEU A 106 8.97 9.81 -8.25
CA LEU A 106 8.32 8.58 -7.79
C LEU A 106 6.87 8.80 -7.37
N LEU A 107 6.55 9.96 -6.77
CA LEU A 107 5.18 10.34 -6.48
C LEU A 107 4.36 10.44 -7.76
N GLU A 108 4.91 11.08 -8.80
CA GLU A 108 4.23 11.27 -10.08
C GLU A 108 4.12 10.01 -10.94
N LYS A 109 5.10 9.09 -10.86
CA LYS A 109 5.21 7.97 -11.81
C LYS A 109 5.11 6.60 -11.17
N GLY A 110 5.40 6.48 -9.88
CA GLY A 110 5.49 5.22 -9.18
C GLY A 110 4.25 4.83 -8.37
N THR A 111 3.27 5.71 -8.25
CA THR A 111 2.04 5.49 -7.46
C THR A 111 0.85 5.04 -8.32
N ILE A 112 1.10 4.20 -9.33
CA ILE A 112 0.08 3.76 -10.30
C ILE A 112 -1.05 3.00 -9.61
N ALA A 113 -0.71 2.04 -8.77
CA ALA A 113 -1.67 1.16 -8.13
C ALA A 113 -1.24 0.87 -6.67
N PRO A 114 -1.29 1.87 -5.78
CA PRO A 114 -0.94 1.68 -4.38
C PRO A 114 -1.98 0.78 -3.67
N VAL A 115 -1.65 0.34 -2.48
CA VAL A 115 -2.64 -0.28 -1.58
C VAL A 115 -3.56 0.78 -1.00
N GLY A 116 -4.66 0.34 -0.41
CA GLY A 116 -5.67 1.24 0.12
C GLY A 116 -6.53 1.88 -0.98
N ASN A 117 -7.17 2.98 -0.65
CA ASN A 117 -8.15 3.66 -1.52
C ASN A 117 -7.68 5.00 -2.09
N LEU A 118 -6.42 5.41 -1.87
CA LEU A 118 -5.86 6.67 -2.39
C LEU A 118 -4.89 6.43 -3.56
N ARG A 119 -4.82 7.38 -4.51
CA ARG A 119 -3.80 7.42 -5.56
C ARG A 119 -3.54 8.85 -6.06
N ILE A 120 -2.43 9.02 -6.75
CA ILE A 120 -2.12 10.23 -7.51
C ILE A 120 -2.69 10.07 -8.92
N LYS A 121 -3.57 10.97 -9.35
CA LYS A 121 -4.22 10.94 -10.67
C LYS A 121 -3.20 10.95 -11.81
N GLU A 122 -2.18 11.77 -11.69
CA GLU A 122 -1.14 11.97 -12.71
C GLU A 122 -0.23 10.74 -12.89
N ALA A 123 -0.22 9.83 -11.90
CA ALA A 123 0.52 8.57 -11.99
C ALA A 123 -0.21 7.52 -12.84
N VAL A 124 -1.51 7.64 -12.99
CA VAL A 124 -2.31 6.66 -13.73
C VAL A 124 -2.02 6.78 -15.23
N PRO A 125 -1.54 5.71 -15.90
CA PRO A 125 -1.22 5.77 -17.31
C PRO A 125 -2.48 6.04 -18.13
N LEU A 126 -2.35 6.81 -19.20
CA LEU A 126 -3.43 6.98 -20.16
C LEU A 126 -3.77 5.62 -20.78
N LYS A 127 -5.06 5.30 -20.83
CA LYS A 127 -5.54 4.10 -21.51
C LYS A 127 -5.26 4.21 -23.01
N ASP A 128 -4.39 3.32 -23.51
CA ASP A 128 -4.21 3.16 -24.95
C ASP A 128 -5.30 2.20 -25.48
N PRO A 129 -6.26 2.69 -26.31
CA PRO A 129 -7.33 1.85 -26.85
C PRO A 129 -6.83 0.68 -27.73
N LYS A 130 -5.58 0.77 -28.21
CA LYS A 130 -4.95 -0.26 -29.04
C LYS A 130 -4.14 -1.27 -28.24
N SER A 131 -3.87 -0.97 -26.96
CA SER A 131 -3.09 -1.88 -26.11
C SER A 131 -3.94 -3.08 -25.71
N THR A 132 -3.39 -4.27 -25.91
CA THR A 132 -3.95 -5.55 -25.45
C THR A 132 -3.27 -6.05 -24.18
N LEU A 133 -2.39 -5.27 -23.59
CA LEU A 133 -1.64 -5.67 -22.39
C LEU A 133 -2.57 -6.04 -21.23
N HIS A 134 -3.64 -5.28 -21.02
CA HIS A 134 -4.64 -5.54 -19.98
C HIS A 134 -5.42 -6.85 -20.16
N LEU A 135 -5.35 -7.48 -21.35
CA LEU A 135 -5.98 -8.77 -21.63
C LEU A 135 -5.03 -9.95 -21.41
N ARG A 136 -3.74 -9.68 -21.19
CA ARG A 136 -2.76 -10.76 -20.95
C ARG A 136 -3.03 -11.41 -19.60
N GLN A 137 -2.98 -12.72 -19.61
CA GLN A 137 -3.08 -13.56 -18.44
C GLN A 137 -1.90 -14.52 -18.39
N PHE A 138 -1.47 -14.85 -17.17
CA PHE A 138 -0.36 -15.73 -16.89
C PHE A 138 -0.82 -16.86 -15.97
N THR A 139 -0.06 -17.91 -15.87
CA THR A 139 -0.32 -18.98 -14.91
C THR A 139 0.32 -18.68 -13.56
N VAL A 140 -0.16 -19.31 -12.51
CA VAL A 140 0.50 -19.29 -11.18
C VAL A 140 1.98 -19.70 -11.31
N THR A 141 2.29 -20.69 -12.16
CA THR A 141 3.66 -21.17 -12.42
C THR A 141 4.56 -20.08 -13.01
N ASP A 142 4.03 -19.24 -13.91
CA ASP A 142 4.81 -18.13 -14.48
C ASP A 142 5.18 -17.11 -13.41
N VAL A 143 4.28 -16.85 -12.49
CA VAL A 143 4.50 -15.94 -11.35
C VAL A 143 5.52 -16.51 -10.37
N VAL A 144 5.32 -17.74 -9.93
CA VAL A 144 6.15 -18.43 -8.93
C VAL A 144 7.59 -18.57 -9.43
N ASN A 145 7.77 -18.99 -10.67
CA ASN A 145 9.08 -19.14 -11.30
C ASN A 145 9.63 -17.83 -11.87
N ARG A 146 8.87 -16.73 -11.78
CA ARG A 146 9.29 -15.40 -12.22
C ARG A 146 9.76 -15.40 -13.67
N HIS A 147 8.97 -16.01 -14.55
CA HIS A 147 9.29 -16.05 -15.97
C HIS A 147 9.47 -14.65 -16.55
N ALA A 148 10.42 -14.47 -17.45
CA ALA A 148 10.82 -13.16 -17.97
C ALA A 148 9.64 -12.38 -18.57
N GLU A 149 8.78 -13.04 -19.34
CA GLU A 149 7.60 -12.43 -19.95
C GLU A 149 6.58 -11.93 -18.91
N PHE A 150 6.40 -12.69 -17.81
CA PHE A 150 5.55 -12.26 -16.70
C PHE A 150 6.15 -11.06 -15.97
N LEU A 151 7.47 -11.06 -15.70
CA LEU A 151 8.12 -9.94 -15.03
C LEU A 151 8.07 -8.66 -15.86
N GLU A 152 8.26 -8.77 -17.18
CA GLU A 152 8.11 -7.64 -18.09
C GLU A 152 6.68 -7.09 -18.10
N TYR A 153 5.69 -7.98 -18.16
CA TYR A 153 4.28 -7.60 -18.04
C TYR A 153 3.97 -6.92 -16.70
N ALA A 154 4.40 -7.53 -15.60
CA ALA A 154 4.18 -6.98 -14.26
C ALA A 154 4.80 -5.58 -14.12
N GLN A 155 5.93 -5.36 -14.77
CA GLN A 155 6.61 -4.09 -14.86
C GLN A 155 5.78 -3.06 -15.63
N GLN A 156 5.35 -3.40 -16.83
CA GLN A 156 4.57 -2.52 -17.69
C GLN A 156 3.21 -2.15 -17.08
N MET A 157 2.61 -3.08 -16.35
CA MET A 157 1.31 -2.89 -15.68
C MET A 157 1.41 -2.22 -14.30
N GLY A 158 2.62 -1.90 -13.83
CA GLY A 158 2.79 -1.22 -12.54
C GLY A 158 2.48 -2.08 -11.30
N ALA A 159 2.48 -3.42 -11.46
CA ALA A 159 2.18 -4.36 -10.39
C ALA A 159 3.22 -4.40 -9.28
N ILE A 160 4.39 -3.87 -9.53
CA ILE A 160 5.42 -3.79 -8.50
C ILE A 160 4.97 -2.75 -7.50
N SER A 161 4.38 -3.27 -6.44
CA SER A 161 3.80 -2.48 -5.38
C SER A 161 4.78 -1.45 -4.88
N GLY A 162 4.43 -0.18 -5.10
CA GLY A 162 5.02 0.92 -4.38
C GLY A 162 4.30 1.07 -3.06
N GLY A 163 5.02 1.20 -2.02
CA GLY A 163 4.59 1.94 -0.87
C GLY A 163 3.59 1.36 0.11
N ALA A 164 3.07 0.19 -0.10
CA ALA A 164 2.06 -0.37 0.83
C ALA A 164 2.55 -0.62 2.27
N THR A 165 3.77 -0.32 2.51
CA THR A 165 4.33 -0.41 3.85
C THR A 165 5.37 0.66 3.92
N GLY A 166 5.07 1.80 4.47
CA GLY A 166 6.01 2.90 4.71
C GLY A 166 7.30 2.48 5.42
N ALA A 167 7.39 1.26 5.83
CA ALA A 167 8.57 0.59 6.34
C ALA A 167 9.16 -0.28 5.24
N GLY A 168 10.00 0.28 4.43
CA GLY A 168 10.99 -0.28 3.55
C GLY A 168 11.17 -1.79 3.46
N GLY A 169 10.12 -2.54 3.15
CA GLY A 169 10.22 -3.98 3.06
C GLY A 169 11.24 -4.39 1.98
N GLU A 170 12.26 -5.10 2.39
CA GLU A 170 13.33 -5.59 1.52
C GLU A 170 12.86 -6.69 0.54
N ALA A 171 11.76 -7.37 0.87
CA ALA A 171 11.22 -8.45 0.03
C ALA A 171 10.50 -7.87 -1.19
N PRO A 172 10.80 -8.36 -2.42
CA PRO A 172 10.02 -8.02 -3.61
C PRO A 172 8.56 -8.43 -3.43
N LYS A 173 7.63 -7.54 -3.79
CA LYS A 173 6.19 -7.76 -3.64
C LYS A 173 5.47 -7.42 -4.94
N LEU A 174 4.41 -8.16 -5.27
CA LEU A 174 3.55 -7.91 -6.41
C LEU A 174 2.09 -7.88 -5.96
N LEU A 175 1.33 -6.94 -6.48
CA LEU A 175 -0.13 -6.92 -6.36
C LEU A 175 -0.73 -7.52 -7.63
N ILE A 176 -1.47 -8.61 -7.48
CA ILE A 176 -2.04 -9.36 -8.60
C ILE A 176 -3.47 -9.78 -8.30
N ARG A 177 -4.18 -10.15 -9.35
CA ARG A 177 -5.47 -10.84 -9.27
C ARG A 177 -5.33 -12.28 -9.76
N LEU A 178 -6.07 -13.18 -9.14
CA LEU A 178 -6.10 -14.60 -9.45
C LEU A 178 -7.55 -15.02 -9.68
N SER A 179 -7.83 -15.51 -10.89
CA SER A 179 -9.15 -16.04 -11.25
C SER A 179 -9.34 -17.49 -10.77
N ASP A 180 -10.58 -17.97 -10.77
CA ASP A 180 -10.93 -19.33 -10.36
C ASP A 180 -10.29 -20.41 -11.24
N ASP A 181 -9.95 -20.08 -12.50
CA ASP A 181 -9.25 -20.96 -13.42
C ASP A 181 -7.71 -20.83 -13.35
N GLU A 182 -7.19 -20.32 -12.22
CA GLU A 182 -5.76 -20.19 -11.93
C GLU A 182 -5.00 -19.28 -12.93
N LYS A 183 -5.69 -18.25 -13.44
CA LYS A 183 -5.06 -17.21 -14.27
C LYS A 183 -4.73 -15.99 -13.45
N VAL A 184 -3.51 -15.47 -13.65
CA VAL A 184 -3.00 -14.27 -12.99
C VAL A 184 -3.02 -13.11 -13.95
N TRP A 185 -3.47 -11.97 -13.48
CA TRP A 185 -3.45 -10.71 -14.21
C TRP A 185 -3.31 -9.51 -13.25
N ILE A 186 -3.11 -8.31 -13.81
CA ILE A 186 -2.87 -7.10 -13.04
C ILE A 186 -3.91 -6.04 -13.39
N ASP A 187 -4.62 -5.57 -12.37
CA ASP A 187 -5.62 -4.49 -12.48
C ASP A 187 -4.95 -3.13 -12.26
N THR A 188 -4.21 -2.66 -13.27
CA THR A 188 -3.45 -1.39 -13.23
C THR A 188 -4.32 -0.20 -12.89
N TYR A 189 -5.52 -0.13 -13.45
CA TYR A 189 -6.43 1.01 -13.26
C TYR A 189 -7.28 0.87 -12.01
N GLN A 190 -7.31 -0.36 -11.41
CA GLN A 190 -8.11 -0.67 -10.23
C GLN A 190 -9.60 -0.33 -10.39
N GLU A 191 -10.15 -0.68 -11.54
CA GLU A 191 -11.54 -0.37 -11.93
C GLU A 191 -12.41 -1.63 -12.14
N ASN A 192 -11.85 -2.83 -11.96
CA ASN A 192 -12.60 -4.08 -12.12
C ASN A 192 -13.23 -4.53 -10.79
N PHE A 193 -14.35 -3.91 -10.43
CA PHE A 193 -14.99 -4.16 -9.14
C PHE A 193 -15.90 -5.40 -9.14
N THR A 194 -16.47 -5.77 -10.29
CA THR A 194 -17.47 -6.84 -10.40
C THR A 194 -16.88 -8.20 -10.73
N GLN A 195 -15.59 -8.30 -11.02
CA GLN A 195 -14.93 -9.57 -11.30
C GLN A 195 -14.50 -10.24 -9.99
N PRO A 196 -14.99 -11.48 -9.70
CA PRO A 196 -14.80 -12.12 -8.39
C PRO A 196 -13.40 -12.66 -8.13
N ASP A 197 -12.42 -12.35 -8.99
CA ASP A 197 -11.04 -12.79 -8.86
C ASP A 197 -10.43 -12.37 -7.52
N GLN A 198 -9.68 -13.26 -6.89
CA GLN A 198 -9.02 -12.99 -5.62
C GLN A 198 -7.88 -12.00 -5.78
N HIS A 199 -7.76 -11.09 -4.82
CA HIS A 199 -6.67 -10.11 -4.76
C HIS A 199 -5.55 -10.60 -3.85
N TYR A 200 -4.33 -10.65 -4.37
CA TYR A 200 -3.16 -11.10 -3.63
C TYR A 200 -2.04 -10.06 -3.58
N LEU A 201 -1.36 -10.04 -2.44
CA LEU A 201 -0.01 -9.54 -2.31
C LEU A 201 0.92 -10.75 -2.30
N VAL A 202 1.74 -10.89 -3.35
CA VAL A 202 2.69 -12.00 -3.47
C VAL A 202 4.07 -11.54 -3.02
N LYS A 203 4.64 -12.23 -2.04
CA LYS A 203 6.00 -12.01 -1.54
C LYS A 203 6.96 -13.07 -2.05
N PHE A 204 8.19 -12.64 -2.32
CA PHE A 204 9.32 -13.50 -2.66
C PHE A 204 10.43 -13.36 -1.62
N PRO A 205 11.37 -14.33 -1.51
CA PRO A 205 12.48 -14.20 -0.59
C PRO A 205 13.28 -12.92 -0.82
N ARG A 206 13.69 -12.27 0.26
CA ARG A 206 14.49 -11.04 0.27
C ARG A 206 15.96 -11.32 -0.02
N GLY A 207 16.77 -10.25 -0.09
CA GLY A 207 18.22 -10.30 -0.09
C GLY A 207 18.82 -11.17 -1.19
N SER A 208 19.73 -12.05 -0.80
CA SER A 208 20.42 -12.99 -1.71
C SER A 208 19.57 -14.20 -2.08
N ARG A 209 18.38 -14.34 -1.50
CA ARG A 209 17.50 -15.49 -1.64
C ARG A 209 18.16 -16.78 -1.17
N SER A 210 18.92 -16.67 -0.08
CA SER A 210 19.52 -17.81 0.60
C SER A 210 18.44 -18.76 1.13
N GLU A 211 18.83 -19.93 1.56
CA GLU A 211 17.90 -20.86 2.22
C GLU A 211 17.28 -20.24 3.48
N LEU A 212 18.04 -19.43 4.23
CA LEU A 212 17.52 -18.68 5.36
C LEU A 212 16.43 -17.68 4.93
N ASP A 213 16.64 -16.91 3.86
CA ASP A 213 15.64 -15.98 3.34
C ASP A 213 14.36 -16.71 2.90
N CYS A 214 14.49 -17.90 2.30
CA CYS A 214 13.38 -18.77 1.95
C CYS A 214 12.64 -19.29 3.18
N ASN A 215 13.37 -19.71 4.21
CA ASN A 215 12.78 -20.23 5.45
C ASN A 215 12.08 -19.15 6.27
N ILE A 216 12.56 -17.91 6.24
CA ILE A 216 11.85 -16.76 6.83
C ILE A 216 10.47 -16.58 6.16
N LEU A 217 10.40 -16.68 4.83
CA LEU A 217 9.13 -16.57 4.11
C LEU A 217 8.18 -17.74 4.41
N ARG A 218 8.72 -18.98 4.54
CA ARG A 218 7.94 -20.14 4.96
C ARG A 218 7.44 -20.01 6.39
N ALA A 219 8.29 -19.52 7.31
CA ALA A 219 7.90 -19.28 8.69
C ALA A 219 6.76 -18.28 8.82
N GLU A 220 6.76 -17.23 8.00
CA GLU A 220 5.66 -16.25 7.96
C GLU A 220 4.31 -16.93 7.66
N TYR A 221 4.27 -17.86 6.71
CA TYR A 221 3.05 -18.64 6.42
C TYR A 221 2.55 -19.41 7.64
N TYR A 222 3.45 -20.16 8.32
CA TYR A 222 3.06 -20.95 9.48
C TYR A 222 2.67 -20.09 10.67
N TYR A 223 3.28 -18.93 10.87
CA TYR A 223 2.90 -18.02 11.94
C TYR A 223 1.47 -17.50 11.80
N TYR A 224 1.00 -17.21 10.60
CA TYR A 224 -0.40 -16.84 10.40
C TYR A 224 -1.35 -17.98 10.78
N HIS A 225 -1.03 -19.22 10.43
CA HIS A 225 -1.83 -20.38 10.79
C HIS A 225 -1.85 -20.62 12.31
N GLU A 226 -0.71 -20.50 12.99
CA GLU A 226 -0.63 -20.60 14.45
C GLU A 226 -1.41 -19.49 15.14
N LEU A 227 -1.28 -18.25 14.72
CA LEU A 227 -2.04 -17.13 15.26
C LEU A 227 -3.56 -17.36 15.13
N HIS A 228 -4.00 -17.84 13.98
CA HIS A 228 -5.40 -18.17 13.75
C HIS A 228 -5.87 -19.31 14.67
N SER A 229 -5.05 -20.36 14.82
CA SER A 229 -5.37 -21.52 15.70
C SER A 229 -5.50 -21.10 17.17
N LEU A 230 -4.77 -20.07 17.59
CA LEU A 230 -4.84 -19.47 18.91
C LEU A 230 -6.02 -18.50 19.08
N GLY A 231 -6.81 -18.28 18.03
CA GLY A 231 -7.99 -17.42 18.06
C GLY A 231 -7.73 -15.93 17.83
N PHE A 232 -6.52 -15.58 17.37
CA PHE A 232 -6.21 -14.20 17.02
C PHE A 232 -6.74 -13.82 15.62
N ASN A 233 -7.15 -12.59 15.48
CA ASN A 233 -7.59 -12.06 14.19
C ASN A 233 -6.38 -11.88 13.25
N THR A 234 -6.42 -12.56 12.10
CA THR A 234 -5.38 -12.53 11.07
C THR A 234 -6.00 -12.27 9.70
N ILE A 235 -5.16 -12.17 8.67
CA ILE A 235 -5.63 -12.28 7.28
C ILE A 235 -6.27 -13.67 7.04
N ASP A 236 -7.11 -13.79 6.02
CA ASP A 236 -7.80 -15.05 5.72
C ASP A 236 -6.81 -16.17 5.34
N ILE A 237 -6.54 -17.06 6.28
CA ILE A 237 -5.62 -18.18 6.09
C ILE A 237 -6.11 -19.22 5.11
N ASN A 238 -7.43 -19.31 4.86
CA ASN A 238 -8.00 -20.31 3.93
C ASN A 238 -7.67 -19.99 2.48
N GLN A 239 -7.43 -18.73 2.18
CA GLN A 239 -7.02 -18.27 0.85
C GLN A 239 -5.51 -18.04 0.73
N MET A 240 -4.78 -18.13 1.84
CA MET A 240 -3.33 -17.98 1.84
C MET A 240 -2.66 -19.17 1.15
N ARG A 241 -1.62 -18.92 0.34
CA ARG A 241 -0.87 -19.98 -0.36
C ARG A 241 0.64 -19.81 -0.13
N LEU A 242 1.30 -20.91 0.20
CA LEU A 242 2.76 -21.06 0.12
C LEU A 242 3.07 -21.97 -1.06
N ILE A 243 3.69 -21.45 -2.10
CA ILE A 243 3.94 -22.21 -3.33
C ILE A 243 5.44 -22.29 -3.57
N GLU A 244 5.96 -23.52 -3.60
CA GLU A 244 7.35 -23.79 -3.94
C GLU A 244 7.54 -23.68 -5.47
N GLY A 245 8.47 -22.82 -5.88
CA GLY A 245 8.88 -22.71 -7.27
C GLY A 245 10.14 -23.56 -7.57
N ASN A 246 10.61 -23.51 -8.80
CA ASN A 246 11.82 -24.23 -9.22
C ASN A 246 13.07 -23.80 -8.43
N SER A 247 13.13 -22.57 -7.99
CA SER A 247 14.30 -22.01 -7.29
C SER A 247 13.97 -21.46 -5.91
N TYR A 248 12.77 -20.91 -5.70
CA TYR A 248 12.40 -20.19 -4.49
C TYR A 248 10.91 -20.36 -4.19
N PRO A 249 10.50 -20.31 -2.89
CA PRO A 249 9.10 -20.23 -2.53
C PRO A 249 8.52 -18.85 -2.85
N SER A 250 7.20 -18.78 -2.94
CA SER A 250 6.42 -17.54 -2.94
C SER A 250 5.28 -17.65 -1.93
N LEU A 251 5.02 -16.56 -1.21
CA LEU A 251 3.94 -16.45 -0.24
C LEU A 251 2.87 -15.52 -0.80
N TRP A 252 1.67 -16.05 -0.98
CA TRP A 252 0.51 -15.38 -1.53
C TRP A 252 -0.45 -15.02 -0.39
N LEU A 253 -0.51 -13.76 -0.07
CA LEU A 253 -1.34 -13.22 1.01
C LEU A 253 -2.59 -12.59 0.42
N PRO A 254 -3.81 -13.05 0.77
CA PRO A 254 -5.02 -12.32 0.39
C PRO A 254 -4.93 -10.89 0.91
N ARG A 255 -5.29 -9.92 0.08
CA ARG A 255 -5.22 -8.51 0.46
C ARG A 255 -6.31 -8.21 1.50
N PHE A 256 -5.91 -7.62 2.62
CA PHE A 256 -6.82 -7.22 3.71
C PHE A 256 -7.45 -5.83 3.48
N ASP A 257 -6.90 -5.05 2.54
CA ASP A 257 -7.41 -3.73 2.18
C ASP A 257 -8.52 -3.78 1.10
N VAL A 258 -8.95 -4.96 0.71
CA VAL A 258 -10.08 -5.19 -0.21
C VAL A 258 -11.08 -6.17 0.39
N GLN A 259 -12.37 -5.93 0.11
CA GLN A 259 -13.44 -6.79 0.60
C GLN A 259 -14.47 -7.04 -0.51
N TRP A 260 -14.86 -8.32 -0.67
CA TRP A 260 -15.94 -8.72 -1.57
C TRP A 260 -17.27 -8.64 -0.86
N THR A 261 -18.13 -7.71 -1.28
CA THR A 261 -19.48 -7.52 -0.71
C THR A 261 -20.47 -7.17 -1.82
N ASN A 262 -21.67 -7.72 -1.75
CA ASN A 262 -22.74 -7.45 -2.72
C ASN A 262 -22.32 -7.64 -4.20
N GLN A 263 -21.46 -8.64 -4.47
CA GLN A 263 -20.90 -8.96 -5.79
C GLN A 263 -19.98 -7.86 -6.38
N GLU A 264 -19.35 -7.09 -5.50
CA GLU A 264 -18.39 -6.06 -5.88
C GLU A 264 -17.23 -6.00 -4.89
N TRP A 265 -16.06 -5.58 -5.37
CA TRP A 265 -14.89 -5.32 -4.56
C TRP A 265 -14.88 -3.87 -4.06
N SER A 266 -14.89 -3.69 -2.75
CA SER A 266 -14.61 -2.41 -2.08
C SER A 266 -13.18 -2.35 -1.58
N ARG A 267 -12.69 -1.14 -1.30
CA ARG A 267 -11.37 -0.90 -0.73
C ARG A 267 -11.47 -0.11 0.55
N PHE A 268 -10.63 -0.48 1.51
CA PHE A 268 -10.45 0.29 2.74
C PHE A 268 -9.34 1.33 2.55
N GLY A 269 -9.46 2.46 3.25
CA GLY A 269 -8.34 3.36 3.48
C GLY A 269 -7.25 2.63 4.26
N LEU A 270 -6.00 2.84 3.88
CA LEU A 270 -4.85 2.28 4.57
C LEU A 270 -3.88 3.40 4.87
N GLU A 271 -3.55 3.54 6.15
CA GLU A 271 -2.62 4.56 6.61
C GLU A 271 -1.72 3.99 7.72
N SER A 272 -0.42 4.24 7.63
CA SER A 272 0.52 3.82 8.67
C SER A 272 0.39 4.69 9.92
N VAL A 273 0.74 4.14 11.08
CA VAL A 273 0.83 4.90 12.33
C VAL A 273 1.82 6.05 12.20
N TYR A 274 2.89 5.89 11.42
CA TYR A 274 3.83 6.97 11.12
C TYR A 274 3.15 8.16 10.45
N SER A 275 2.32 7.89 9.45
CA SER A 275 1.55 8.90 8.74
C SER A 275 0.58 9.63 9.68
N VAL A 276 -0.27 8.87 10.37
CA VAL A 276 -1.29 9.40 11.29
C VAL A 276 -0.66 10.32 12.33
N LEU A 277 0.49 9.95 12.87
CA LEU A 277 1.18 10.70 13.92
C LEU A 277 2.21 11.71 13.37
N ASN A 278 2.28 11.87 12.05
CA ASN A 278 3.24 12.75 11.37
C ASN A 278 4.72 12.50 11.79
N LYS A 279 5.06 11.22 12.00
CA LYS A 279 6.42 10.75 12.33
C LYS A 279 7.12 10.27 11.07
N PRO A 280 8.45 10.38 10.98
CA PRO A 280 9.19 9.79 9.87
C PRO A 280 9.03 8.26 9.84
N ALA A 281 8.82 7.68 8.66
CA ALA A 281 8.76 6.24 8.48
C ALA A 281 10.04 5.56 9.02
N GLY A 282 9.87 4.47 9.76
CA GLY A 282 10.97 3.73 10.40
C GLY A 282 11.58 4.40 11.64
N SER A 283 11.04 5.53 12.12
CA SER A 283 11.47 6.13 13.38
C SER A 283 11.01 5.29 14.58
N HIS A 284 11.74 5.41 15.70
CA HIS A 284 11.30 4.78 16.94
C HIS A 284 9.98 5.41 17.41
N LEU A 285 8.99 4.56 17.71
CA LEU A 285 7.69 4.96 18.27
C LEU A 285 7.62 4.48 19.72
N ASN A 286 7.24 5.39 20.63
CA ASN A 286 6.91 5.03 22.00
C ASN A 286 5.48 4.48 22.02
N HIS A 287 5.28 3.22 22.40
CA HIS A 287 3.99 2.54 22.36
C HIS A 287 2.91 3.26 23.21
N PHE A 288 3.26 3.81 24.38
CA PHE A 288 2.31 4.55 25.22
C PHE A 288 1.85 5.83 24.54
N GLU A 289 2.77 6.60 23.95
CA GLU A 289 2.43 7.80 23.18
C GLU A 289 1.57 7.49 21.96
N VAL A 290 1.89 6.40 21.25
CA VAL A 290 1.10 5.94 20.10
C VAL A 290 -0.32 5.60 20.53
N ILE A 291 -0.49 4.78 21.57
CA ILE A 291 -1.80 4.36 22.09
C ILE A 291 -2.62 5.60 22.50
N GLU A 292 -2.03 6.52 23.24
CA GLU A 292 -2.71 7.75 23.67
C GLU A 292 -3.18 8.59 22.47
N GLN A 293 -2.30 8.83 21.50
CA GLN A 293 -2.62 9.65 20.33
C GLN A 293 -3.66 8.95 19.44
N MET A 294 -3.53 7.65 19.22
CA MET A 294 -4.49 6.88 18.43
C MET A 294 -5.88 6.85 19.09
N CYS A 295 -5.96 6.63 20.40
CA CYS A 295 -7.24 6.69 21.13
C CYS A 295 -7.89 8.07 21.04
N ASN A 296 -7.11 9.14 21.03
CA ASN A 296 -7.63 10.50 20.85
C ASN A 296 -8.17 10.77 19.44
N LEU A 297 -7.56 10.17 18.42
CA LEU A 297 -7.99 10.31 17.02
C LEU A 297 -9.19 9.41 16.70
N LEU A 298 -9.16 8.17 17.18
CA LEU A 298 -10.17 7.14 16.89
C LEU A 298 -11.39 7.26 17.84
N LYS A 299 -11.96 8.43 18.01
CA LYS A 299 -13.06 8.71 18.95
C LYS A 299 -14.29 7.80 18.83
N LYS A 300 -14.48 7.16 17.67
CA LYS A 300 -15.61 6.25 17.41
C LYS A 300 -15.27 4.78 17.69
N VAL A 301 -14.01 4.47 17.97
CA VAL A 301 -13.54 3.12 18.27
C VAL A 301 -13.55 2.92 19.78
N ASP A 302 -13.89 1.70 20.22
CA ASP A 302 -13.73 1.33 21.63
C ASP A 302 -12.24 1.35 21.99
N SER A 303 -11.84 2.38 22.72
CA SER A 303 -10.46 2.59 23.14
C SER A 303 -9.93 1.42 23.98
N GLN A 304 -10.77 0.78 24.79
CA GLN A 304 -10.35 -0.39 25.57
C GLN A 304 -10.03 -1.57 24.66
N HIS A 305 -10.88 -1.83 23.68
CA HIS A 305 -10.65 -2.88 22.69
C HIS A 305 -9.38 -2.61 21.88
N PHE A 306 -9.19 -1.38 21.40
CA PHE A 306 -7.97 -0.98 20.67
C PHE A 306 -6.70 -1.20 21.51
N VAL A 307 -6.69 -0.77 22.77
CA VAL A 307 -5.53 -0.95 23.67
C VAL A 307 -5.24 -2.43 23.89
N CYS A 308 -6.28 -3.25 24.13
CA CYS A 308 -6.11 -4.69 24.29
C CYS A 308 -5.52 -5.35 23.05
N GLU A 309 -6.03 -5.04 21.85
CA GLU A 309 -5.48 -5.56 20.60
C GLU A 309 -4.01 -5.13 20.39
N TRP A 310 -3.69 -3.86 20.66
CA TRP A 310 -2.33 -3.37 20.54
C TRP A 310 -1.36 -4.15 21.43
N LEU A 311 -1.70 -4.30 22.72
CA LEU A 311 -0.89 -5.05 23.66
C LEU A 311 -0.76 -6.53 23.31
N GLN A 312 -1.83 -7.16 22.81
CA GLN A 312 -1.79 -8.53 22.32
C GLN A 312 -0.81 -8.68 21.16
N ARG A 313 -0.82 -7.76 20.20
CA ARG A 313 0.12 -7.77 19.06
C ARG A 313 1.56 -7.59 19.50
N ASP A 314 1.83 -6.72 20.46
CA ASP A 314 3.17 -6.53 21.03
C ASP A 314 3.68 -7.81 21.71
N LEU A 315 2.84 -8.45 22.52
CA LEU A 315 3.18 -9.73 23.17
C LEU A 315 3.44 -10.82 22.14
N LEU A 316 2.62 -10.92 21.08
CA LEU A 316 2.82 -11.88 20.00
C LEU A 316 4.12 -11.64 19.25
N ASN A 317 4.46 -10.39 18.96
CA ASN A 317 5.74 -10.05 18.33
C ASN A 317 6.93 -10.53 19.18
N ILE A 318 6.86 -10.39 20.51
CA ILE A 318 7.89 -10.89 21.43
C ILE A 318 7.92 -12.42 21.41
N ILE A 319 6.77 -13.09 21.53
CA ILE A 319 6.66 -14.56 21.57
C ILE A 319 7.19 -15.19 20.29
N PHE A 320 6.84 -14.66 19.14
CA PHE A 320 7.29 -15.16 17.84
C PHE A 320 8.67 -14.64 17.42
N GLY A 321 9.32 -13.81 18.23
CA GLY A 321 10.63 -13.23 17.92
C GLY A 321 10.60 -12.31 16.70
N ASN A 322 9.46 -11.68 16.43
CA ASN A 322 9.33 -10.73 15.32
C ASN A 322 10.03 -9.41 15.67
N SER A 323 11.19 -9.18 15.09
CA SER A 323 11.95 -7.94 15.26
C SER A 323 11.54 -6.83 14.26
N ASP A 324 10.63 -7.14 13.34
CA ASP A 324 10.16 -6.21 12.28
C ASP A 324 8.80 -5.57 12.68
N ASN A 325 8.64 -5.31 13.98
CA ASN A 325 7.47 -4.63 14.52
C ASN A 325 7.63 -3.12 14.41
N HIS A 326 6.89 -2.52 13.49
CA HIS A 326 6.95 -1.07 13.24
C HIS A 326 5.57 -0.50 12.88
N GLY A 327 5.43 0.84 12.95
CA GLY A 327 4.16 1.56 12.81
C GLY A 327 3.58 1.67 11.40
#